data_543588699b5638c7aa5c4af7e14cf1a1
#
_entry.id   543588699b5638c7aa5c4af7e14cf1a1
#
_cell.length_a   1.000
_cell.length_b   1.000
_cell.length_c   1.000
_cell.angle_alpha   90.00
_cell.angle_beta   90.00
_cell.angle_gamma   90.00
#
_symmetry.space_group_name_H-M   'P 1'
#
loop_
_entity.id
_entity.type
_entity.pdbx_description
1 polymer ?
#
loop_
_entity_poly.entity_id
_entity_poly.type
_entity_poly.pdbx_seq_one_letter_code
_entity_poly.pdbx_strand_id
1 'polypeptide(L)'
;MIVADFRMDMFSSNEELMLEPKMDYEDWQPEELAFDENNPSGISDTILQTLEEKDCCILQGPPGTGKSYTIAKIVANYLEKGKSVCVTTMANKGLIELIKQAPLGDLVSEGKIYKTNLSIDEKKQILGVKTAPSDLNVPAGELLCATNYVLSSVFSEKKMTLNGLPSYDLIVVEEASQAFLTAIAAFKQLGKKCLIVGDPMQLPPIVKLNNPMYNAWNVNTQVEGLKTFALGTDIKAYRIITTFRLTEKSASLTKIFYGNRFVSVKKKYEDFSAAGLPYFPNEGGAIYCCTNDLKDSLYSESADALIHMVVETMERHFPNMSLAIMTPFRDTVKELQKQFSNSDYELDITIETIDRIQGMTVDYAVLYIPGRNPGFALEERRFNVATSRSLSTTLIISDMPLGQFHTIPPRVIQYVGLCERMNEDFKVIAPAITNEESEPEPSESSPVTLSSGNINLKITGKIDLSKFDRPKKEIVNNKKNYYIIDTNVFVNCPDIISKIDKVYPIILSAKVTDELDKLKIKLDEKGKQNAEKALRILNTDNTHNIIYEFADTSLLPDDFDKRSPDNMILSVALKYRDENPIMLTSDNGLQLKSKILGITTISLKKFLRR
;
A
#
# COMPACT_ATOMS: atom_id res chain seq x y z
N MET A 1 20.58 12.67 18.10
CA MET A 1 20.69 14.08 18.50
C MET A 1 20.06 15.02 17.48
N ILE A 2 20.32 14.93 16.17
CA ILE A 2 19.68 15.76 15.13
C ILE A 2 18.15 15.53 15.05
N VAL A 3 17.66 14.32 15.25
CA VAL A 3 16.22 14.02 15.34
C VAL A 3 15.55 14.61 16.58
N ALA A 4 16.32 14.78 17.66
CA ALA A 4 15.81 15.41 18.88
C ALA A 4 15.71 16.94 18.75
N ASP A 5 16.68 17.57 18.07
CA ASP A 5 16.66 19.02 17.84
C ASP A 5 15.56 19.43 16.85
N PHE A 6 15.32 18.62 15.81
CA PHE A 6 14.19 18.85 14.91
C PHE A 6 12.82 18.71 15.61
N ARG A 7 12.73 17.85 16.65
CA ARG A 7 11.52 17.77 17.49
C ARG A 7 11.35 19.00 18.39
N MET A 8 12.42 19.59 18.88
CA MET A 8 12.32 20.76 19.77
C MET A 8 11.89 22.04 19.05
N ASP A 9 12.35 22.26 17.82
CA ASP A 9 11.99 23.46 17.06
C ASP A 9 10.55 23.41 16.51
N MET A 10 9.97 22.23 16.32
CA MET A 10 8.55 22.07 15.93
C MET A 10 7.59 22.08 17.13
N PHE A 11 8.07 21.87 18.37
CA PHE A 11 7.22 21.70 19.57
C PHE A 11 7.64 22.63 20.72
N SER A 12 8.10 23.82 20.44
CA SER A 12 8.55 24.79 21.47
C SER A 12 7.42 25.53 22.19
N SER A 13 6.23 24.97 22.31
CA SER A 13 5.22 25.46 23.25
C SER A 13 4.63 24.30 24.05
N ASN A 14 4.77 24.36 25.37
CA ASN A 14 4.19 23.49 26.39
C ASN A 14 2.65 23.66 26.50
N GLU A 15 1.95 23.81 25.40
CA GLU A 15 0.51 23.81 25.39
C GLU A 15 -0.01 22.49 24.86
N GLU A 16 -0.74 21.78 25.73
CA GLU A 16 -1.55 20.61 25.54
C GLU A 16 -1.42 19.94 24.18
N LEU A 17 -0.99 18.69 24.17
CA LEU A 17 -1.16 17.74 23.05
C LEU A 17 -2.65 17.64 22.69
N MET A 18 -3.20 18.70 22.17
CA MET A 18 -4.48 18.71 21.47
C MET A 18 -4.31 17.73 20.33
N LEU A 19 -5.19 16.77 20.25
CA LEU A 19 -5.36 15.88 19.10
C LEU A 19 -5.38 16.77 17.85
N GLU A 20 -4.26 16.84 17.13
CA GLU A 20 -4.21 17.61 15.89
C GLU A 20 -5.37 17.17 15.00
N PRO A 21 -6.07 18.11 14.37
CA PRO A 21 -7.13 17.77 13.42
C PRO A 21 -6.53 16.81 12.39
N LYS A 22 -7.28 15.80 11.98
CA LYS A 22 -6.88 14.90 10.90
C LYS A 22 -6.55 15.75 9.69
N MET A 23 -5.24 16.00 9.46
CA MET A 23 -4.79 16.67 8.25
C MET A 23 -5.04 15.71 7.09
N ASP A 24 -5.99 16.03 6.24
CA ASP A 24 -6.30 15.25 5.05
C ASP A 24 -5.75 15.95 3.81
N TYR A 25 -5.34 15.17 2.80
CA TYR A 25 -4.89 15.72 1.52
C TYR A 25 -5.99 16.49 0.77
N GLU A 26 -7.26 16.35 1.16
CA GLU A 26 -8.36 17.17 0.63
C GLU A 26 -8.16 18.67 0.90
N ASP A 27 -7.47 19.02 1.99
CA ASP A 27 -7.16 20.40 2.36
C ASP A 27 -5.91 20.94 1.62
N TRP A 28 -5.14 20.08 0.96
CA TRP A 28 -3.93 20.48 0.26
C TRP A 28 -4.20 21.04 -1.13
N GLN A 29 -3.92 22.30 -1.33
CA GLN A 29 -4.17 23.06 -2.57
C GLN A 29 -2.86 23.48 -3.25
N PRO A 30 -2.12 22.54 -3.87
CA PRO A 30 -0.94 22.90 -4.66
C PRO A 30 -1.35 23.69 -5.91
N GLU A 31 -0.50 24.60 -6.35
CA GLU A 31 -0.71 25.33 -7.61
C GLU A 31 -0.62 24.36 -8.79
N GLU A 32 -1.59 24.45 -9.70
CA GLU A 32 -1.69 23.50 -10.81
C GLU A 32 -0.90 23.96 -12.03
N LEU A 33 -0.09 23.06 -12.58
CA LEU A 33 0.72 23.28 -13.78
C LEU A 33 0.24 22.32 -14.89
N ALA A 34 -0.13 22.90 -16.03
CA ALA A 34 -0.48 22.15 -17.23
C ALA A 34 0.68 22.17 -18.23
N PHE A 35 0.82 21.08 -18.99
CA PHE A 35 1.72 21.08 -20.13
C PHE A 35 1.16 21.98 -21.24
N ASP A 36 2.02 22.82 -21.80
CA ASP A 36 1.72 23.67 -22.95
C ASP A 36 2.65 23.30 -24.11
N GLU A 37 2.09 22.94 -25.27
CA GLU A 37 2.86 22.62 -26.47
C GLU A 37 3.68 23.81 -26.98
N ASN A 38 3.21 25.03 -26.76
CA ASN A 38 3.93 26.25 -27.13
C ASN A 38 5.04 26.59 -26.15
N ASN A 39 4.98 26.06 -24.92
CA ASN A 39 6.02 26.20 -23.91
C ASN A 39 6.33 24.86 -23.21
N PRO A 40 7.00 23.92 -23.90
CA PRO A 40 7.28 22.58 -23.35
C PRO A 40 8.18 22.58 -22.11
N SER A 41 8.84 23.68 -21.82
CA SER A 41 9.68 23.84 -20.63
C SER A 41 8.97 24.54 -19.46
N GLY A 42 7.77 25.07 -19.67
CA GLY A 42 7.08 25.91 -18.71
C GLY A 42 6.98 25.33 -17.30
N ILE A 43 6.72 24.02 -17.16
CA ILE A 43 6.69 23.36 -15.85
C ILE A 43 8.07 23.39 -15.19
N SER A 44 9.13 22.98 -15.89
CA SER A 44 10.49 22.98 -15.34
C SER A 44 10.98 24.40 -15.03
N ASP A 45 10.65 25.37 -15.88
CA ASP A 45 11.05 26.77 -15.71
C ASP A 45 10.39 27.40 -14.48
N THR A 46 9.11 27.12 -14.25
CA THR A 46 8.40 27.57 -13.04
C THR A 46 9.04 27.02 -11.77
N ILE A 47 9.43 25.74 -11.78
CA ILE A 47 10.09 25.10 -10.63
C ILE A 47 11.50 25.68 -10.43
N LEU A 48 12.26 25.89 -11.51
CA LEU A 48 13.58 26.51 -11.47
C LEU A 48 13.51 27.92 -10.88
N GLN A 49 12.56 28.74 -11.33
CA GLN A 49 12.36 30.07 -10.79
C GLN A 49 12.01 30.01 -9.29
N THR A 50 11.14 29.10 -8.89
CA THR A 50 10.80 28.92 -7.47
C THR A 50 12.01 28.52 -6.64
N LEU A 51 12.87 27.64 -7.15
CA LEU A 51 14.11 27.23 -6.48
C LEU A 51 15.19 28.34 -6.45
N GLU A 52 15.11 29.35 -7.31
CA GLU A 52 15.96 30.55 -7.19
C GLU A 52 15.53 31.40 -5.99
N GLU A 53 14.23 31.56 -5.77
CA GLU A 53 13.64 32.40 -4.73
C GLU A 53 13.52 31.68 -3.36
N LYS A 54 13.28 30.37 -3.36
CA LYS A 54 13.04 29.55 -2.18
C LYS A 54 14.07 28.42 -2.08
N ASP A 55 14.30 27.93 -0.86
CA ASP A 55 15.23 26.81 -0.64
C ASP A 55 14.59 25.44 -0.84
N CYS A 56 13.27 25.37 -0.87
CA CYS A 56 12.56 24.12 -1.05
C CYS A 56 11.29 24.30 -1.87
N CYS A 57 10.98 23.29 -2.69
CA CYS A 57 9.78 23.22 -3.50
C CYS A 57 9.24 21.78 -3.50
N ILE A 58 7.91 21.63 -3.52
CA ILE A 58 7.24 20.33 -3.65
C ILE A 58 6.61 20.23 -5.03
N LEU A 59 6.81 19.10 -5.71
CA LEU A 59 6.17 18.77 -6.99
C LEU A 59 5.36 17.49 -6.84
N GLN A 60 4.04 17.61 -6.90
CA GLN A 60 3.16 16.46 -7.08
C GLN A 60 3.08 16.10 -8.56
N GLY A 61 3.43 14.88 -8.87
CA GLY A 61 3.29 14.35 -10.23
C GLY A 61 2.41 13.09 -10.25
N PRO A 62 1.14 13.22 -10.61
CA PRO A 62 0.27 12.08 -10.89
C PRO A 62 0.85 11.09 -11.91
N PRO A 63 0.21 9.93 -12.13
CA PRO A 63 0.70 8.94 -13.07
C PRO A 63 0.85 9.48 -14.50
N GLY A 64 2.01 9.21 -15.11
CA GLY A 64 2.27 9.55 -16.51
C GLY A 64 2.43 11.03 -16.84
N THR A 65 2.63 11.89 -15.84
CA THR A 65 2.77 13.35 -16.02
C THR A 65 4.17 13.81 -16.43
N GLY A 66 5.11 12.88 -16.67
CA GLY A 66 6.47 13.22 -17.08
C GLY A 66 7.37 13.72 -15.93
N LYS A 67 7.12 13.29 -14.68
CA LYS A 67 7.95 13.64 -13.51
C LYS A 67 9.45 13.50 -13.79
N SER A 68 9.88 12.31 -14.19
CA SER A 68 11.31 12.01 -14.40
C SER A 68 11.91 12.88 -15.51
N TYR A 69 11.14 13.18 -16.56
CA TYR A 69 11.56 14.11 -17.61
C TYR A 69 11.72 15.56 -17.09
N THR A 70 10.76 16.01 -16.28
CA THR A 70 10.82 17.34 -15.63
C THR A 70 12.02 17.45 -14.70
N ILE A 71 12.25 16.41 -13.87
CA ILE A 71 13.44 16.34 -13.00
C ILE A 71 14.72 16.38 -13.85
N ALA A 72 14.80 15.59 -14.92
CA ALA A 72 15.97 15.57 -15.81
C ALA A 72 16.28 16.95 -16.40
N LYS A 73 15.26 17.71 -16.83
CA LYS A 73 15.44 19.10 -17.29
C LYS A 73 15.98 20.03 -16.20
N ILE A 74 15.43 19.95 -15.00
CA ILE A 74 15.88 20.75 -13.86
C ILE A 74 17.32 20.42 -13.51
N VAL A 75 17.66 19.12 -13.46
CA VAL A 75 19.01 18.62 -13.20
C VAL A 75 19.98 19.12 -14.27
N ALA A 76 19.67 18.96 -15.55
CA ALA A 76 20.50 19.41 -16.66
C ALA A 76 20.81 20.92 -16.55
N ASN A 77 19.80 21.76 -16.28
CA ASN A 77 19.98 23.19 -16.09
C ASN A 77 20.96 23.54 -14.94
N TYR A 78 20.88 22.82 -13.82
CA TYR A 78 21.82 23.01 -12.71
C TYR A 78 23.25 22.61 -13.09
N LEU A 79 23.41 21.46 -13.78
CA LEU A 79 24.72 20.98 -14.19
C LEU A 79 25.38 21.88 -15.26
N GLU A 80 24.61 22.39 -16.22
CA GLU A 80 25.05 23.38 -17.20
C GLU A 80 25.54 24.69 -16.54
N LYS A 81 24.93 25.09 -15.43
CA LYS A 81 25.38 26.23 -14.60
C LYS A 81 26.58 25.88 -13.70
N GLY A 82 27.20 24.71 -13.88
CA GLY A 82 28.35 24.26 -13.09
C GLY A 82 28.00 23.94 -11.63
N LYS A 83 26.74 23.61 -11.32
CA LYS A 83 26.29 23.28 -9.97
C LYS A 83 26.22 21.79 -9.77
N SER A 84 26.51 21.29 -8.55
CA SER A 84 26.42 19.88 -8.21
C SER A 84 24.99 19.48 -7.83
N VAL A 85 24.55 18.30 -8.27
CA VAL A 85 23.21 17.79 -8.00
C VAL A 85 23.27 16.36 -7.44
N CYS A 86 22.41 16.08 -6.45
CA CYS A 86 22.13 14.72 -6.01
C CYS A 86 20.64 14.40 -6.24
N VAL A 87 20.37 13.26 -6.89
CA VAL A 87 19.01 12.71 -7.00
C VAL A 87 18.95 11.41 -6.22
N THR A 88 17.94 11.31 -5.36
CA THR A 88 17.68 10.11 -4.57
C THR A 88 16.26 9.59 -4.79
N THR A 89 16.10 8.26 -4.79
CA THR A 89 14.82 7.56 -4.91
C THR A 89 14.86 6.25 -4.12
N MET A 90 13.70 5.62 -3.91
CA MET A 90 13.60 4.36 -3.17
C MET A 90 14.28 3.18 -3.88
N ALA A 91 14.21 3.11 -5.20
CA ALA A 91 14.66 1.96 -5.98
C ALA A 91 15.65 2.32 -7.10
N ASN A 92 16.62 1.44 -7.34
CA ASN A 92 17.60 1.61 -8.44
C ASN A 92 16.95 1.79 -9.82
N LYS A 93 15.80 1.15 -10.06
CA LYS A 93 15.06 1.25 -11.32
C LYS A 93 14.66 2.69 -11.62
N GLY A 94 14.17 3.45 -10.63
CA GLY A 94 13.83 4.86 -10.81
C GLY A 94 15.03 5.72 -11.23
N LEU A 95 16.21 5.48 -10.63
CA LEU A 95 17.44 6.17 -11.02
C LEU A 95 17.84 5.86 -12.48
N ILE A 96 17.70 4.60 -12.91
CA ILE A 96 18.02 4.20 -14.29
C ILE A 96 17.04 4.87 -15.26
N GLU A 97 15.77 4.89 -14.95
CA GLU A 97 14.74 5.54 -15.78
C GLU A 97 14.97 7.05 -15.88
N LEU A 98 15.39 7.70 -14.80
CA LEU A 98 15.78 9.10 -14.80
C LEU A 98 17.00 9.35 -15.70
N ILE A 99 18.06 8.56 -15.55
CA ILE A 99 19.32 8.71 -16.31
C ILE A 99 19.07 8.55 -17.82
N LYS A 100 18.10 7.71 -18.21
CA LYS A 100 17.71 7.50 -19.62
C LYS A 100 16.89 8.64 -20.21
N GLN A 101 16.49 9.65 -19.43
CA GLN A 101 15.73 10.78 -19.97
C GLN A 101 16.58 11.63 -20.93
N ALA A 102 15.99 12.04 -22.05
CA ALA A 102 16.67 12.76 -23.11
C ALA A 102 17.49 14.00 -22.64
N PRO A 103 17.01 14.82 -21.67
CA PRO A 103 17.78 15.97 -21.20
C PRO A 103 19.13 15.63 -20.55
N LEU A 104 19.34 14.37 -20.14
CA LEU A 104 20.60 13.91 -19.54
C LEU A 104 21.53 13.19 -20.52
N GLY A 105 21.12 12.99 -21.78
CA GLY A 105 21.86 12.18 -22.76
C GLY A 105 23.30 12.64 -23.00
N ASP A 106 23.50 13.93 -23.18
CA ASP A 106 24.84 14.51 -23.40
C ASP A 106 25.70 14.36 -22.15
N LEU A 107 25.12 14.58 -20.96
CA LEU A 107 25.82 14.44 -19.68
C LEU A 107 26.25 13.00 -19.39
N VAL A 108 25.43 12.01 -19.81
CA VAL A 108 25.81 10.59 -19.78
C VAL A 108 27.02 10.35 -20.68
N SER A 109 26.98 10.86 -21.91
CA SER A 109 28.07 10.71 -22.91
C SER A 109 29.38 11.37 -22.47
N GLU A 110 29.29 12.49 -21.77
CA GLU A 110 30.42 13.21 -21.19
C GLU A 110 30.94 12.57 -19.88
N GLY A 111 30.27 11.54 -19.35
CA GLY A 111 30.65 10.87 -18.11
C GLY A 111 30.48 11.76 -16.86
N LYS A 112 29.50 12.65 -16.84
CA LYS A 112 29.21 13.56 -15.74
C LYS A 112 28.22 13.01 -14.73
N ILE A 113 27.78 11.75 -14.89
CA ILE A 113 26.77 11.12 -14.04
C ILE A 113 27.40 9.95 -13.26
N TYR A 114 27.19 9.95 -11.97
CA TYR A 114 27.62 8.91 -11.03
C TYR A 114 26.41 8.20 -10.44
N LYS A 115 26.49 6.89 -10.30
CA LYS A 115 25.48 6.09 -9.62
C LYS A 115 26.09 5.20 -8.56
N THR A 116 25.49 5.15 -7.38
CA THR A 116 25.86 4.21 -6.32
C THR A 116 25.43 2.78 -6.68
N ASN A 117 26.20 1.78 -6.22
CA ASN A 117 25.89 0.35 -6.43
C ASN A 117 25.60 0.00 -7.89
N LEU A 118 26.41 0.49 -8.81
CA LEU A 118 26.26 0.27 -10.26
C LEU A 118 26.64 -1.17 -10.63
N SER A 119 25.64 -2.03 -10.90
CA SER A 119 25.82 -3.42 -11.30
C SER A 119 26.31 -3.58 -12.75
N ILE A 120 26.79 -4.78 -13.12
CA ILE A 120 27.25 -5.06 -14.49
C ILE A 120 26.11 -4.90 -15.50
N ASP A 121 24.91 -5.36 -15.16
CA ASP A 121 23.76 -5.27 -16.07
C ASP A 121 23.23 -3.85 -16.20
N GLU A 122 23.30 -3.06 -15.13
CA GLU A 122 22.98 -1.63 -15.19
C GLU A 122 24.00 -0.86 -16.05
N LYS A 123 25.30 -1.21 -15.97
CA LYS A 123 26.32 -0.61 -16.85
C LYS A 123 26.04 -0.83 -18.34
N LYS A 124 25.45 -1.97 -18.72
CA LYS A 124 25.05 -2.22 -20.11
C LYS A 124 23.87 -1.34 -20.55
N GLN A 125 22.98 -1.00 -19.60
CA GLN A 125 21.77 -0.20 -19.87
C GLN A 125 22.04 1.31 -19.93
N ILE A 126 23.04 1.79 -19.17
CA ILE A 126 23.38 3.21 -19.02
C ILE A 126 24.88 3.42 -19.25
N LEU A 127 25.29 3.19 -20.49
CA LEU A 127 26.69 3.37 -20.90
C LEU A 127 27.15 4.81 -20.66
N GLY A 128 28.35 4.99 -20.10
CA GLY A 128 28.92 6.31 -19.79
C GLY A 128 28.72 6.74 -18.32
N VAL A 129 27.84 6.09 -17.57
CA VAL A 129 27.66 6.37 -16.14
C VAL A 129 28.80 5.77 -15.32
N LYS A 130 29.32 6.55 -14.38
CA LYS A 130 30.46 6.17 -13.52
C LYS A 130 29.93 5.63 -12.17
N THR A 131 30.74 4.78 -11.54
CA THR A 131 30.47 4.38 -10.15
C THR A 131 30.75 5.56 -9.21
N ALA A 132 29.83 5.83 -8.29
CA ALA A 132 29.95 6.92 -7.33
C ALA A 132 31.16 6.71 -6.38
N PRO A 133 31.84 7.79 -5.97
CA PRO A 133 32.89 7.72 -4.97
C PRO A 133 32.31 7.33 -3.60
N SER A 134 33.13 6.73 -2.74
CA SER A 134 32.71 6.21 -1.41
C SER A 134 32.26 7.30 -0.45
N ASP A 135 32.75 8.52 -0.61
CA ASP A 135 32.39 9.69 0.19
C ASP A 135 31.16 10.43 -0.36
N LEU A 136 30.64 9.98 -1.51
CA LEU A 136 29.51 10.55 -2.23
C LEU A 136 29.70 12.02 -2.67
N ASN A 137 30.91 12.53 -2.65
CA ASN A 137 31.20 13.86 -3.18
C ASN A 137 31.41 13.79 -4.70
N VAL A 138 30.68 14.62 -5.43
CA VAL A 138 30.85 14.78 -6.89
C VAL A 138 31.28 16.21 -7.18
N PRO A 139 32.12 16.41 -8.24
CA PRO A 139 32.52 17.74 -8.66
C PRO A 139 31.33 18.66 -9.03
N ALA A 140 31.61 19.95 -9.05
CA ALA A 140 30.66 20.93 -9.58
C ALA A 140 30.36 20.63 -11.05
N GLY A 141 29.09 20.72 -11.44
CA GLY A 141 28.62 20.36 -12.78
C GLY A 141 28.38 18.86 -12.99
N GLU A 142 28.39 18.05 -11.94
CA GLU A 142 28.18 16.60 -12.03
C GLU A 142 26.99 16.14 -11.16
N LEU A 143 26.39 15.01 -11.56
CA LEU A 143 25.20 14.41 -10.94
C LEU A 143 25.58 13.17 -10.13
N LEU A 144 25.12 13.09 -8.90
CA LEU A 144 25.06 11.86 -8.12
C LEU A 144 23.64 11.27 -8.15
N CYS A 145 23.52 10.00 -8.48
CA CYS A 145 22.32 9.18 -8.35
C CYS A 145 22.51 8.14 -7.25
N ALA A 146 21.73 8.24 -6.16
CA ALA A 146 21.83 7.35 -5.00
C ALA A 146 20.46 6.91 -4.52
N THR A 147 20.34 5.68 -4.00
CA THR A 147 19.08 5.29 -3.35
C THR A 147 18.98 5.90 -1.96
N ASN A 148 17.74 6.05 -1.46
CA ASN A 148 17.47 6.52 -0.11
C ASN A 148 18.24 5.72 0.95
N TYR A 149 18.43 4.41 0.75
CA TYR A 149 19.21 3.56 1.65
C TYR A 149 20.67 3.98 1.73
N VAL A 150 21.29 4.24 0.58
CA VAL A 150 22.70 4.66 0.53
C VAL A 150 22.88 6.04 1.16
N LEU A 151 22.00 6.99 0.86
CA LEU A 151 22.09 8.31 1.49
C LEU A 151 21.81 8.25 3.00
N SER A 152 20.90 7.40 3.44
CA SER A 152 20.62 7.21 4.88
C SER A 152 21.83 6.64 5.62
N SER A 153 22.63 5.76 5.00
CA SER A 153 23.83 5.18 5.64
C SER A 153 24.89 6.23 5.98
N VAL A 154 24.99 7.30 5.18
CA VAL A 154 25.91 8.42 5.43
C VAL A 154 25.65 9.06 6.79
N PHE A 155 24.38 9.10 7.21
CA PHE A 155 24.01 9.64 8.53
C PHE A 155 24.24 8.65 9.68
N SER A 156 24.30 7.34 9.42
CA SER A 156 24.45 6.30 10.43
C SER A 156 25.90 5.88 10.69
N GLU A 157 26.76 5.87 9.67
CA GLU A 157 28.10 5.31 9.73
C GLU A 157 29.17 6.31 10.18
N LYS A 158 28.95 7.59 9.93
CA LYS A 158 29.88 8.64 10.38
C LYS A 158 29.41 9.18 11.72
N LYS A 159 30.27 9.10 12.74
CA LYS A 159 30.13 9.89 13.97
C LYS A 159 29.99 11.36 13.57
N MET A 160 28.75 11.82 13.48
CA MET A 160 28.32 12.99 12.75
C MET A 160 28.88 14.26 13.34
N THR A 161 29.88 14.80 12.70
CA THR A 161 30.06 16.24 12.64
C THR A 161 29.47 16.70 11.32
N LEU A 162 28.55 17.67 11.34
CA LEU A 162 27.94 18.28 10.14
C LEU A 162 28.99 18.69 9.07
N ASN A 163 30.22 18.96 9.48
CA ASN A 163 31.32 19.38 8.63
C ASN A 163 31.91 18.28 7.71
N GLY A 164 31.40 17.06 7.76
CA GLY A 164 31.88 15.93 6.94
C GLY A 164 30.83 15.30 6.03
N LEU A 165 29.63 15.87 5.96
CA LEU A 165 28.58 15.41 5.06
C LEU A 165 28.82 15.93 3.64
N PRO A 166 28.46 15.15 2.60
CA PRO A 166 28.42 15.66 1.23
C PRO A 166 27.44 16.82 1.13
N SER A 167 27.76 17.82 0.31
CA SER A 167 26.93 18.99 0.11
C SER A 167 26.73 19.25 -1.37
N TYR A 168 25.47 19.41 -1.79
CA TYR A 168 25.09 19.64 -3.19
C TYR A 168 24.42 21.02 -3.34
N ASP A 169 24.47 21.59 -4.53
CA ASP A 169 23.71 22.81 -4.82
C ASP A 169 22.20 22.52 -4.90
N LEU A 170 21.84 21.32 -5.40
CA LEU A 170 20.45 20.84 -5.41
C LEU A 170 20.39 19.38 -4.95
N ILE A 171 19.46 19.06 -4.07
CA ILE A 171 19.03 17.68 -3.82
C ILE A 171 17.59 17.48 -4.31
N VAL A 172 17.37 16.38 -5.03
CA VAL A 172 16.05 15.97 -5.49
C VAL A 172 15.67 14.67 -4.78
N VAL A 173 14.58 14.68 -4.04
CA VAL A 173 14.00 13.49 -3.41
C VAL A 173 12.83 13.03 -4.25
N GLU A 174 13.07 12.04 -5.12
CA GLU A 174 12.05 11.43 -5.98
C GLU A 174 11.33 10.29 -5.26
N GLU A 175 10.10 10.01 -5.67
CA GLU A 175 9.20 9.05 -5.01
C GLU A 175 9.03 9.32 -3.50
N ALA A 176 8.96 10.60 -3.14
CA ALA A 176 8.90 11.06 -1.76
C ALA A 176 7.65 10.56 -1.00
N SER A 177 6.60 10.11 -1.70
CA SER A 177 5.44 9.44 -1.08
C SER A 177 5.83 8.16 -0.33
N GLN A 178 6.88 7.46 -0.77
CA GLN A 178 7.40 6.26 -0.13
C GLN A 178 8.51 6.54 0.90
N ALA A 179 8.95 7.79 1.04
CA ALA A 179 10.02 8.16 1.94
C ALA A 179 9.48 8.54 3.33
N PHE A 180 10.19 8.11 4.36
CA PHE A 180 9.90 8.51 5.74
C PHE A 180 10.19 10.01 5.94
N LEU A 181 9.44 10.65 6.83
CA LEU A 181 9.67 12.04 7.22
C LEU A 181 11.12 12.31 7.60
N THR A 182 11.69 11.45 8.44
CA THR A 182 13.08 11.57 8.90
C THR A 182 14.09 11.49 7.75
N ALA A 183 13.82 10.68 6.72
CA ALA A 183 14.68 10.56 5.56
C ALA A 183 14.64 11.85 4.71
N ILE A 184 13.45 12.37 4.39
CA ILE A 184 13.32 13.61 3.61
C ILE A 184 13.98 14.78 4.37
N ALA A 185 13.74 14.90 5.67
CA ALA A 185 14.32 15.94 6.51
C ALA A 185 15.86 15.88 6.54
N ALA A 186 16.42 14.67 6.65
CA ALA A 186 17.86 14.46 6.60
C ALA A 186 18.44 14.79 5.22
N PHE A 187 17.82 14.30 4.14
CA PHE A 187 18.32 14.56 2.78
C PHE A 187 18.26 16.05 2.41
N LYS A 188 17.23 16.76 2.85
CA LYS A 188 17.13 18.22 2.65
C LYS A 188 18.37 18.97 3.16
N GLN A 189 19.03 18.47 4.22
CA GLN A 189 20.24 19.09 4.76
C GLN A 189 21.51 18.86 3.90
N LEU A 190 21.46 17.94 2.95
CA LEU A 190 22.56 17.69 2.02
C LEU A 190 22.58 18.66 0.83
N GLY A 191 21.54 19.46 0.63
CA GLY A 191 21.43 20.40 -0.48
C GLY A 191 21.22 21.83 -0.02
N LYS A 192 21.81 22.80 -0.74
CA LYS A 192 21.48 24.22 -0.58
C LYS A 192 20.04 24.48 -0.99
N LYS A 193 19.56 23.76 -2.00
CA LYS A 193 18.19 23.74 -2.50
C LYS A 193 17.65 22.32 -2.47
N CYS A 194 16.34 22.15 -2.27
CA CYS A 194 15.69 20.85 -2.21
C CYS A 194 14.43 20.83 -3.08
N LEU A 195 14.32 19.83 -3.95
CA LEU A 195 13.10 19.53 -4.69
C LEU A 195 12.54 18.18 -4.20
N ILE A 196 11.35 18.22 -3.60
CA ILE A 196 10.63 17.03 -3.11
C ILE A 196 9.61 16.65 -4.17
N VAL A 197 9.76 15.48 -4.79
CA VAL A 197 8.89 15.00 -5.87
C VAL A 197 8.21 13.71 -5.45
N GLY A 198 6.90 13.65 -5.55
CA GLY A 198 6.14 12.46 -5.20
C GLY A 198 4.66 12.59 -5.54
N ASP A 199 3.89 11.61 -5.12
CA ASP A 199 2.46 11.60 -5.33
C ASP A 199 1.73 11.03 -4.11
N PRO A 200 1.07 11.88 -3.31
CA PRO A 200 0.36 11.44 -2.11
C PRO A 200 -0.75 10.43 -2.38
N MET A 201 -1.26 10.37 -3.61
CA MET A 201 -2.30 9.42 -4.04
C MET A 201 -1.71 8.09 -4.56
N GLN A 202 -0.38 7.88 -4.38
CA GLN A 202 0.31 6.61 -4.60
C GLN A 202 0.76 6.01 -3.27
N LEU A 203 1.43 4.84 -3.32
CA LEU A 203 1.75 4.06 -2.13
C LEU A 203 2.56 4.84 -1.09
N PRO A 204 2.18 4.76 0.18
CA PRO A 204 2.93 5.34 1.29
C PRO A 204 4.14 4.47 1.67
N PRO A 205 5.00 4.93 2.60
CA PRO A 205 6.07 4.11 3.15
C PRO A 205 5.54 2.82 3.78
N ILE A 206 6.24 1.71 3.56
CA ILE A 206 5.87 0.43 4.18
C ILE A 206 6.41 0.37 5.60
N VAL A 207 5.51 0.30 6.57
CA VAL A 207 5.84 0.16 7.99
C VAL A 207 5.58 -1.27 8.43
N LYS A 208 6.63 -1.98 8.84
CA LYS A 208 6.55 -3.37 9.32
C LYS A 208 6.39 -3.49 10.84
N LEU A 209 6.30 -2.39 11.57
CA LEU A 209 6.22 -2.41 13.01
C LEU A 209 4.78 -2.61 13.50
N ASN A 210 4.50 -3.81 14.03
CA ASN A 210 3.30 -4.08 14.83
C ASN A 210 3.45 -3.46 16.23
N ASN A 211 3.48 -2.15 16.34
CA ASN A 211 3.54 -1.49 17.64
C ASN A 211 2.16 -0.93 17.99
N PRO A 212 1.54 -1.31 19.14
CA PRO A 212 0.28 -0.73 19.59
C PRO A 212 0.29 0.79 19.72
N MET A 213 1.45 1.40 19.97
CA MET A 213 1.61 2.86 19.96
C MET A 213 1.34 3.46 18.57
N TYR A 214 1.54 2.72 17.50
CA TYR A 214 1.23 3.14 16.13
C TYR A 214 -0.25 3.41 15.90
N ASN A 215 -1.12 2.67 16.58
CA ASN A 215 -2.58 2.83 16.44
C ASN A 215 -3.16 3.86 17.41
N ALA A 216 -2.43 4.25 18.45
CA ALA A 216 -2.88 5.18 19.49
C ALA A 216 -2.54 6.64 19.17
N TRP A 217 -1.50 6.86 18.38
CA TRP A 217 -1.05 8.18 17.96
C TRP A 217 -1.29 8.31 16.46
N ASN A 218 -1.56 9.49 15.96
CA ASN A 218 -1.76 9.73 14.52
C ASN A 218 -0.40 9.63 13.77
N VAL A 219 0.23 8.45 13.82
CA VAL A 219 1.62 8.19 13.42
C VAL A 219 1.79 8.33 11.91
N ASN A 220 0.69 8.30 11.13
CA ASN A 220 0.75 8.47 9.69
C ASN A 220 1.45 9.78 9.30
N THR A 221 1.22 10.87 10.03
CA THR A 221 1.90 12.15 9.78
C THR A 221 3.41 12.10 10.06
N GLN A 222 3.85 11.32 11.06
CA GLN A 222 5.28 11.16 11.37
C GLN A 222 6.00 10.20 10.42
N VAL A 223 5.26 9.31 9.77
CA VAL A 223 5.79 8.30 8.86
C VAL A 223 5.77 8.80 7.43
N GLU A 224 4.63 9.31 6.96
CA GLU A 224 4.45 9.80 5.60
C GLU A 224 5.14 11.16 5.42
N GLY A 225 6.41 11.13 5.00
CA GLY A 225 7.22 12.34 4.90
C GLY A 225 6.64 13.38 3.94
N LEU A 226 6.21 12.97 2.75
CA LEU A 226 5.61 13.90 1.78
C LEU A 226 4.34 14.55 2.34
N LYS A 227 3.47 13.77 3.00
CA LYS A 227 2.24 14.29 3.63
C LYS A 227 2.55 15.36 4.66
N THR A 228 3.51 15.10 5.52
CA THR A 228 3.90 16.05 6.57
C THR A 228 4.50 17.32 5.99
N PHE A 229 5.37 17.22 4.98
CA PHE A 229 5.90 18.42 4.31
C PHE A 229 4.82 19.20 3.56
N ALA A 230 3.88 18.50 2.89
CA ALA A 230 2.82 19.15 2.11
C ALA A 230 1.79 19.89 2.98
N LEU A 231 1.40 19.30 4.11
CA LEU A 231 0.33 19.82 4.97
C LEU A 231 0.85 20.61 6.19
N GLY A 232 2.06 20.27 6.66
CA GLY A 232 2.63 20.85 7.88
C GLY A 232 3.61 21.99 7.63
N THR A 233 3.85 22.42 6.38
CA THR A 233 4.79 23.51 6.08
C THR A 233 4.25 24.44 5.01
N ASP A 234 4.79 25.68 4.97
CA ASP A 234 4.48 26.67 3.93
C ASP A 234 5.36 26.54 2.67
N ILE A 235 5.90 25.35 2.43
CA ILE A 235 6.71 25.08 1.24
C ILE A 235 5.84 25.18 -0.01
N LYS A 236 6.30 25.99 -0.99
CA LYS A 236 5.59 26.13 -2.26
C LYS A 236 5.43 24.78 -2.95
N ALA A 237 4.19 24.44 -3.27
CA ALA A 237 3.83 23.16 -3.85
C ALA A 237 3.13 23.33 -5.20
N TYR A 238 3.47 22.45 -6.15
CA TYR A 238 2.87 22.40 -7.47
C TYR A 238 2.31 21.01 -7.74
N ARG A 239 1.26 20.92 -8.58
CA ARG A 239 0.70 19.68 -9.11
C ARG A 239 0.66 19.73 -10.63
N ILE A 240 1.23 18.71 -11.28
CA ILE A 240 1.08 18.57 -12.74
C ILE A 240 -0.29 17.96 -13.02
N ILE A 241 -1.10 18.60 -13.86
CA ILE A 241 -2.47 18.19 -14.16
C ILE A 241 -2.64 17.56 -15.55
N THR A 242 -1.55 17.32 -16.27
CA THR A 242 -1.57 16.72 -17.61
C THR A 242 -0.81 15.39 -17.62
N THR A 243 -1.41 14.36 -18.24
CA THR A 243 -0.78 13.04 -18.39
C THR A 243 -0.51 12.71 -19.85
N PHE A 244 0.68 12.15 -20.12
CA PHE A 244 1.10 11.64 -21.44
C PHE A 244 0.87 10.12 -21.56
N ARG A 245 0.59 9.44 -20.46
CA ARG A 245 0.43 7.99 -20.39
C ARG A 245 -1.01 7.56 -20.64
N LEU A 246 -1.91 8.10 -19.83
CA LEU A 246 -3.30 7.65 -19.80
C LEU A 246 -4.05 8.11 -21.05
N THR A 247 -4.95 7.27 -21.56
CA THR A 247 -5.91 7.68 -22.59
C THR A 247 -6.89 8.70 -22.00
N GLU A 248 -7.65 9.36 -22.85
CA GLU A 248 -8.66 10.34 -22.40
C GLU A 248 -9.71 9.70 -21.48
N LYS A 249 -10.18 8.50 -21.82
CA LYS A 249 -11.10 7.72 -20.96
C LYS A 249 -10.46 7.35 -19.62
N SER A 250 -9.21 6.84 -19.62
CA SER A 250 -8.50 6.49 -18.39
C SER A 250 -8.24 7.72 -17.52
N ALA A 251 -7.86 8.85 -18.12
CA ALA A 251 -7.65 10.10 -17.39
C ALA A 251 -8.96 10.63 -16.79
N SER A 252 -10.08 10.49 -17.50
CA SER A 252 -11.41 10.88 -17.01
C SER A 252 -11.80 10.11 -15.74
N LEU A 253 -11.54 8.80 -15.68
CA LEU A 253 -11.73 8.00 -14.47
C LEU A 253 -10.77 8.41 -13.35
N THR A 254 -9.53 8.71 -13.70
CA THR A 254 -8.48 9.07 -12.74
C THR A 254 -8.70 10.46 -12.09
N LYS A 255 -9.53 11.33 -12.70
CA LYS A 255 -9.99 12.59 -12.09
C LYS A 255 -10.55 12.43 -10.69
N ILE A 256 -11.13 11.30 -10.37
CA ILE A 256 -11.66 10.97 -9.04
C ILE A 256 -10.60 11.14 -7.95
N PHE A 257 -9.32 10.86 -8.27
CA PHE A 257 -8.20 10.98 -7.33
C PHE A 257 -7.49 12.32 -7.39
N TYR A 258 -7.51 13.02 -8.55
CA TYR A 258 -6.67 14.20 -8.78
C TYR A 258 -7.45 15.48 -9.09
N GLY A 259 -8.78 15.39 -9.16
CA GLY A 259 -9.65 16.53 -9.46
C GLY A 259 -9.95 16.72 -10.95
N ASN A 260 -10.97 17.53 -11.22
CA ASN A 260 -11.60 17.66 -12.54
C ASN A 260 -10.68 18.24 -13.62
N ARG A 261 -9.62 18.95 -13.24
CA ARG A 261 -8.67 19.56 -14.21
C ARG A 261 -7.57 18.59 -14.69
N PHE A 262 -7.50 17.39 -14.15
CA PHE A 262 -6.56 16.36 -14.62
C PHE A 262 -6.99 15.84 -15.99
N VAL A 263 -6.14 16.01 -17.02
CA VAL A 263 -6.47 15.70 -18.42
C VAL A 263 -5.35 14.96 -19.13
N SER A 264 -5.71 14.18 -20.13
CA SER A 264 -4.76 13.55 -21.05
C SER A 264 -4.32 14.52 -22.15
N VAL A 265 -3.02 14.46 -22.47
CA VAL A 265 -2.43 15.08 -23.67
C VAL A 265 -1.84 14.01 -24.60
N LYS A 266 -2.23 12.74 -24.41
CA LYS A 266 -1.79 11.62 -25.25
C LYS A 266 -2.40 11.73 -26.64
N LYS A 267 -1.55 11.77 -27.67
CA LYS A 267 -1.97 11.94 -29.08
C LYS A 267 -2.11 10.62 -29.84
N LYS A 268 -1.45 9.57 -29.40
CA LYS A 268 -1.46 8.26 -30.06
C LYS A 268 -2.00 7.21 -29.10
N TYR A 269 -2.88 6.39 -29.63
CA TYR A 269 -3.47 5.27 -28.90
C TYR A 269 -3.00 3.97 -29.57
N GLU A 270 -2.90 2.93 -28.78
CA GLU A 270 -2.66 1.58 -29.25
C GLU A 270 -3.91 1.09 -30.01
N ASP A 271 -3.71 0.53 -31.20
CA ASP A 271 -4.81 0.02 -32.03
C ASP A 271 -5.08 -1.46 -31.70
N PHE A 272 -6.17 -1.71 -31.01
CA PHE A 272 -6.64 -3.04 -30.67
C PHE A 272 -7.73 -3.59 -31.64
N SER A 273 -7.97 -2.94 -32.77
CA SER A 273 -9.02 -3.35 -33.74
C SER A 273 -8.83 -4.77 -34.23
N ALA A 274 -7.58 -5.25 -34.35
CA ALA A 274 -7.27 -6.62 -34.78
C ALA A 274 -7.80 -7.70 -33.83
N ALA A 275 -7.99 -7.40 -32.53
CA ALA A 275 -8.53 -8.36 -31.57
C ALA A 275 -10.03 -8.62 -31.81
N GLY A 276 -10.78 -7.59 -32.21
CA GLY A 276 -12.23 -7.69 -32.41
C GLY A 276 -13.03 -8.04 -31.15
N LEU A 277 -12.41 -7.86 -29.96
CA LEU A 277 -12.96 -8.28 -28.68
C LEU A 277 -13.31 -7.06 -27.82
N PRO A 278 -14.44 -7.11 -27.09
CA PRO A 278 -14.95 -5.94 -26.38
C PRO A 278 -14.06 -5.48 -25.22
N TYR A 279 -13.18 -6.32 -24.68
CA TYR A 279 -12.23 -5.97 -23.63
C TYR A 279 -10.89 -5.43 -24.19
N PHE A 280 -10.81 -5.19 -25.49
CA PHE A 280 -9.72 -4.49 -26.16
C PHE A 280 -10.22 -3.23 -26.90
N PRO A 281 -10.72 -2.22 -26.19
CA PRO A 281 -11.24 -1.01 -26.80
C PRO A 281 -10.12 -0.12 -27.34
N ASN A 282 -10.27 0.42 -28.55
CA ASN A 282 -9.28 1.31 -29.16
C ASN A 282 -9.10 2.64 -28.42
N GLU A 283 -10.13 3.09 -27.69
CA GLU A 283 -10.09 4.34 -26.93
C GLU A 283 -9.49 4.17 -25.53
N GLY A 284 -9.19 2.93 -25.16
CA GLY A 284 -8.69 2.60 -23.83
C GLY A 284 -9.75 2.75 -22.73
N GLY A 285 -9.29 3.00 -21.51
CA GLY A 285 -10.17 3.17 -20.35
C GLY A 285 -10.00 2.04 -19.33
N ALA A 286 -11.01 1.84 -18.48
CA ALA A 286 -11.05 0.73 -17.55
C ALA A 286 -12.33 -0.08 -17.73
N ILE A 287 -12.17 -1.40 -17.74
CA ILE A 287 -13.27 -2.37 -17.87
C ILE A 287 -13.34 -3.18 -16.59
N TYR A 288 -14.54 -3.32 -16.04
CA TYR A 288 -14.78 -4.10 -14.83
C TYR A 288 -15.53 -5.40 -15.16
N CYS A 289 -14.97 -6.50 -14.69
CA CYS A 289 -15.57 -7.84 -14.78
C CYS A 289 -15.70 -8.45 -13.37
N CYS A 290 -16.88 -8.92 -13.00
CA CYS A 290 -17.10 -9.70 -11.80
C CYS A 290 -17.35 -11.16 -12.20
N THR A 291 -16.51 -12.08 -11.72
CA THR A 291 -16.66 -13.51 -12.03
C THR A 291 -17.75 -14.18 -11.20
N ASN A 292 -18.23 -13.53 -10.12
CA ASN A 292 -19.19 -14.08 -9.15
C ASN A 292 -18.73 -15.41 -8.52
N ASP A 293 -17.43 -15.68 -8.50
CA ASP A 293 -16.87 -16.81 -7.74
C ASP A 293 -16.75 -16.40 -6.27
N LEU A 294 -17.83 -16.60 -5.51
CA LEU A 294 -17.96 -16.14 -4.12
C LEU A 294 -17.12 -16.92 -3.11
N LYS A 295 -16.16 -17.69 -3.55
CA LYS A 295 -15.25 -18.43 -2.66
C LYS A 295 -14.25 -17.50 -1.99
N ASP A 296 -13.97 -17.74 -0.71
CA ASP A 296 -12.85 -17.09 0.01
C ASP A 296 -11.53 -17.73 -0.45
N SER A 297 -11.15 -17.49 -1.69
CA SER A 297 -9.94 -18.01 -2.31
C SER A 297 -9.00 -16.90 -2.73
N LEU A 298 -7.71 -17.24 -2.85
CA LEU A 298 -6.69 -16.35 -3.43
C LEU A 298 -6.62 -16.44 -4.96
N TYR A 299 -7.37 -17.37 -5.55
CA TYR A 299 -7.34 -17.66 -6.97
C TYR A 299 -8.63 -18.37 -7.40
N SER A 300 -9.25 -17.93 -8.48
CA SER A 300 -10.46 -18.53 -9.04
C SER A 300 -10.25 -19.04 -10.45
N GLU A 301 -10.89 -20.15 -10.79
CA GLU A 301 -10.84 -20.74 -12.13
C GLU A 301 -11.46 -19.81 -13.19
N SER A 302 -12.49 -19.05 -12.80
CA SER A 302 -13.15 -18.11 -13.70
C SER A 302 -12.27 -16.92 -14.06
N ALA A 303 -11.52 -16.38 -13.06
CA ALA A 303 -10.55 -15.32 -13.32
C ALA A 303 -9.37 -15.83 -14.13
N ASP A 304 -8.90 -17.05 -13.86
CA ASP A 304 -7.85 -17.72 -14.62
C ASP A 304 -8.20 -17.82 -16.10
N ALA A 305 -9.39 -18.36 -16.41
CA ALA A 305 -9.86 -18.49 -17.78
C ALA A 305 -9.88 -17.13 -18.53
N LEU A 306 -10.33 -16.07 -17.86
CA LEU A 306 -10.35 -14.73 -18.46
C LEU A 306 -8.93 -14.17 -18.66
N ILE A 307 -8.03 -14.38 -17.70
CA ILE A 307 -6.63 -13.95 -17.83
C ILE A 307 -5.96 -14.71 -19.00
N HIS A 308 -6.17 -16.01 -19.12
CA HIS A 308 -5.67 -16.80 -20.25
C HIS A 308 -6.20 -16.28 -21.60
N MET A 309 -7.49 -15.95 -21.70
CA MET A 309 -8.06 -15.35 -22.91
C MET A 309 -7.38 -14.02 -23.28
N VAL A 310 -7.06 -13.18 -22.29
CA VAL A 310 -6.34 -11.92 -22.53
C VAL A 310 -4.93 -12.20 -23.02
N VAL A 311 -4.18 -13.09 -22.37
CA VAL A 311 -2.81 -13.43 -22.75
C VAL A 311 -2.77 -14.03 -24.16
N GLU A 312 -3.62 -15.01 -24.47
CA GLU A 312 -3.67 -15.66 -25.79
C GLU A 312 -4.07 -14.67 -26.90
N THR A 313 -4.96 -13.73 -26.60
CA THR A 313 -5.35 -12.69 -27.56
C THR A 313 -4.21 -11.73 -27.83
N MET A 314 -3.51 -11.28 -26.79
CA MET A 314 -2.36 -10.40 -26.93
C MET A 314 -1.20 -11.10 -27.64
N GLU A 315 -0.88 -12.34 -27.28
CA GLU A 315 0.15 -13.13 -27.95
C GLU A 315 -0.15 -13.28 -29.45
N ARG A 316 -1.39 -13.55 -29.81
CA ARG A 316 -1.79 -13.77 -31.21
C ARG A 316 -1.79 -12.49 -32.05
N HIS A 317 -2.23 -11.38 -31.49
CA HIS A 317 -2.49 -10.16 -32.27
C HIS A 317 -1.50 -9.04 -31.96
N PHE A 318 -0.86 -9.04 -30.78
CA PHE A 318 -0.03 -7.96 -30.26
C PHE A 318 1.25 -8.45 -29.56
N PRO A 319 2.02 -9.39 -30.15
CA PRO A 319 3.17 -10.02 -29.45
C PRO A 319 4.27 -9.04 -29.05
N ASN A 320 4.34 -7.88 -29.68
CA ASN A 320 5.36 -6.85 -29.36
C ASN A 320 4.91 -5.87 -28.28
N MET A 321 3.69 -6.03 -27.71
CA MET A 321 3.19 -5.20 -26.62
C MET A 321 3.55 -5.80 -25.27
N SER A 322 3.43 -4.98 -24.24
CA SER A 322 3.67 -5.37 -22.84
C SER A 322 2.36 -5.54 -22.07
N LEU A 323 2.27 -6.62 -21.30
CA LEU A 323 1.14 -6.95 -20.44
C LEU A 323 1.58 -7.01 -18.97
N ALA A 324 0.87 -6.31 -18.09
CA ALA A 324 1.01 -6.50 -16.65
C ALA A 324 -0.21 -7.19 -16.06
N ILE A 325 -0.01 -8.26 -15.32
CA ILE A 325 -1.03 -8.91 -14.49
C ILE A 325 -0.71 -8.62 -13.03
N MET A 326 -1.57 -7.85 -12.38
CA MET A 326 -1.38 -7.35 -11.05
C MET A 326 -2.38 -7.96 -10.07
N THR A 327 -1.91 -8.30 -8.89
CA THR A 327 -2.77 -8.78 -7.79
C THR A 327 -2.19 -8.30 -6.46
N PRO A 328 -3.00 -8.19 -5.37
CA PRO A 328 -2.49 -7.71 -4.09
C PRO A 328 -1.62 -8.75 -3.36
N PHE A 329 -1.73 -10.04 -3.66
CA PHE A 329 -1.14 -11.11 -2.85
C PHE A 329 -0.02 -11.86 -3.56
N ARG A 330 1.10 -12.08 -2.85
CA ARG A 330 2.26 -12.82 -3.36
C ARG A 330 1.95 -14.27 -3.73
N ASP A 331 1.04 -14.91 -3.01
CA ASP A 331 0.69 -16.30 -3.28
C ASP A 331 -0.15 -16.41 -4.56
N THR A 332 -1.04 -15.44 -4.82
CA THR A 332 -1.73 -15.31 -6.12
C THR A 332 -0.74 -15.06 -7.26
N VAL A 333 0.27 -14.19 -7.04
CA VAL A 333 1.35 -13.96 -8.04
C VAL A 333 2.06 -15.26 -8.38
N LYS A 334 2.45 -16.06 -7.37
CA LYS A 334 3.15 -17.35 -7.59
C LYS A 334 2.29 -18.32 -8.38
N GLU A 335 1.00 -18.37 -8.08
CA GLU A 335 0.07 -19.26 -8.78
C GLU A 335 -0.07 -18.84 -10.25
N LEU A 336 -0.30 -17.56 -10.52
CA LEU A 336 -0.32 -17.02 -11.88
C LEU A 336 1.01 -17.24 -12.61
N GLN A 337 2.14 -17.01 -11.96
CA GLN A 337 3.46 -17.23 -12.56
C GLN A 337 3.68 -18.70 -12.97
N LYS A 338 3.17 -19.66 -12.20
CA LYS A 338 3.25 -21.09 -12.59
C LYS A 338 2.46 -21.38 -13.86
N GLN A 339 1.29 -20.76 -14.04
CA GLN A 339 0.45 -20.97 -15.22
C GLN A 339 1.14 -20.51 -16.49
N PHE A 340 1.87 -19.38 -16.42
CA PHE A 340 2.50 -18.75 -17.58
C PHE A 340 4.01 -19.03 -17.72
N SER A 341 4.67 -19.70 -16.76
CA SER A 341 6.12 -19.93 -16.78
C SER A 341 6.59 -20.98 -17.78
N ASN A 342 5.70 -21.83 -18.27
CA ASN A 342 6.04 -22.95 -19.16
C ASN A 342 5.76 -22.67 -20.65
N SER A 343 5.39 -21.46 -20.99
CA SER A 343 5.03 -21.07 -22.36
C SER A 343 6.07 -20.12 -22.92
N ASP A 344 6.59 -20.43 -24.10
CA ASP A 344 7.48 -19.54 -24.85
C ASP A 344 6.67 -18.42 -25.52
N TYR A 345 6.14 -17.48 -24.73
CA TYR A 345 5.45 -16.30 -25.24
C TYR A 345 6.46 -15.30 -25.80
N GLU A 346 6.14 -14.70 -26.93
CA GLU A 346 6.86 -13.52 -27.46
C GLU A 346 6.41 -12.24 -26.72
N LEU A 347 5.20 -12.24 -26.18
CA LEU A 347 4.61 -11.16 -25.40
C LEU A 347 5.42 -10.89 -24.10
N ASP A 348 5.74 -9.61 -23.85
CA ASP A 348 6.39 -9.20 -22.59
C ASP A 348 5.37 -9.20 -21.44
N ILE A 349 5.30 -10.31 -20.70
CA ILE A 349 4.36 -10.52 -19.59
C ILE A 349 5.05 -10.28 -18.25
N THR A 350 4.58 -9.31 -17.50
CA THR A 350 4.97 -9.07 -16.11
C THR A 350 3.84 -9.48 -15.16
N ILE A 351 4.09 -10.43 -14.24
CA ILE A 351 3.14 -10.87 -13.21
C ILE A 351 3.73 -10.53 -11.85
N GLU A 352 3.14 -9.54 -11.16
CA GLU A 352 3.68 -9.01 -9.90
C GLU A 352 2.58 -8.47 -8.96
N THR A 353 2.97 -8.22 -7.71
CA THR A 353 2.09 -7.50 -6.78
C THR A 353 1.97 -6.04 -7.18
N ILE A 354 0.83 -5.43 -6.85
CA ILE A 354 0.57 -3.99 -7.11
C ILE A 354 1.70 -3.12 -6.55
N ASP A 355 2.20 -3.45 -5.38
CA ASP A 355 3.26 -2.67 -4.71
C ASP A 355 4.60 -2.70 -5.49
N ARG A 356 4.90 -3.79 -6.20
CA ARG A 356 6.15 -3.94 -6.96
C ARG A 356 6.09 -3.38 -8.37
N ILE A 357 4.89 -3.20 -8.89
CA ILE A 357 4.68 -2.69 -10.24
C ILE A 357 4.66 -1.16 -10.28
N GLN A 358 4.73 -0.51 -9.13
CA GLN A 358 4.82 0.95 -9.08
C GLN A 358 5.99 1.46 -9.94
N GLY A 359 5.77 2.54 -10.68
CA GLY A 359 6.72 3.09 -11.65
C GLY A 359 6.63 2.47 -13.05
N MET A 360 6.20 1.21 -13.20
CA MET A 360 6.06 0.59 -14.53
C MET A 360 5.00 1.27 -15.40
N THR A 361 5.21 1.13 -16.70
CA THR A 361 4.24 1.49 -17.74
C THR A 361 4.16 0.31 -18.69
N VAL A 362 2.94 -0.12 -19.02
CA VAL A 362 2.66 -1.25 -19.92
C VAL A 362 1.55 -0.87 -20.91
N ASP A 363 1.46 -1.58 -22.02
CA ASP A 363 0.46 -1.29 -23.04
C ASP A 363 -0.94 -1.71 -22.55
N TYR A 364 -1.06 -2.86 -21.92
CA TYR A 364 -2.30 -3.38 -21.35
C TYR A 364 -2.08 -3.86 -19.90
N ALA A 365 -3.07 -3.68 -19.04
CA ALA A 365 -3.00 -4.09 -17.65
C ALA A 365 -4.22 -4.92 -17.23
N VAL A 366 -3.99 -5.95 -16.44
CA VAL A 366 -5.00 -6.72 -15.72
C VAL A 366 -4.81 -6.49 -14.23
N LEU A 367 -5.86 -6.05 -13.54
CA LEU A 367 -5.93 -6.01 -12.09
C LEU A 367 -6.86 -7.11 -11.60
N TYR A 368 -6.29 -8.17 -11.03
CA TYR A 368 -7.07 -9.26 -10.45
C TYR A 368 -7.24 -9.09 -8.94
N ILE A 369 -8.49 -9.05 -8.48
CA ILE A 369 -8.91 -8.89 -7.09
C ILE A 369 -9.59 -10.19 -6.65
N PRO A 370 -8.87 -11.09 -5.97
CA PRO A 370 -9.42 -12.35 -5.51
C PRO A 370 -10.46 -12.16 -4.39
N GLY A 371 -11.31 -13.15 -4.19
CA GLY A 371 -12.38 -13.12 -3.18
C GLY A 371 -11.89 -12.99 -1.73
N ARG A 372 -10.63 -13.39 -1.47
CA ARG A 372 -10.02 -13.27 -0.15
C ARG A 372 -9.52 -11.85 0.11
N ASN A 373 -10.02 -11.22 1.17
CA ASN A 373 -9.61 -9.91 1.65
C ASN A 373 -9.54 -8.81 0.55
N PRO A 374 -10.61 -8.58 -0.22
CA PRO A 374 -10.60 -7.62 -1.31
C PRO A 374 -10.34 -6.18 -0.83
N GLY A 375 -10.65 -5.83 0.42
CA GLY A 375 -10.40 -4.52 1.00
C GLY A 375 -8.92 -4.10 0.99
N PHE A 376 -7.99 -5.07 1.03
CA PHE A 376 -6.56 -4.76 0.91
C PHE A 376 -6.17 -4.31 -0.51
N ALA A 377 -6.78 -4.93 -1.55
CA ALA A 377 -6.57 -4.53 -2.94
C ALA A 377 -7.19 -3.18 -3.27
N LEU A 378 -8.29 -2.89 -2.59
CA LEU A 378 -9.15 -1.73 -2.84
C LEU A 378 -8.83 -0.54 -1.92
N GLU A 379 -7.73 -0.60 -1.16
CA GLU A 379 -7.18 0.60 -0.53
C GLU A 379 -6.89 1.65 -1.62
N GLU A 380 -7.33 2.88 -1.41
CA GLU A 380 -7.44 3.92 -2.45
C GLU A 380 -6.14 4.15 -3.24
N ARG A 381 -5.01 4.26 -2.55
CA ARG A 381 -3.71 4.52 -3.17
C ARG A 381 -3.21 3.32 -3.98
N ARG A 382 -3.42 2.11 -3.46
CA ARG A 382 -3.06 0.87 -4.14
C ARG A 382 -3.89 0.66 -5.39
N PHE A 383 -5.19 0.91 -5.29
CA PHE A 383 -6.10 0.85 -6.44
C PHE A 383 -5.73 1.87 -7.51
N ASN A 384 -5.44 3.13 -7.12
CA ASN A 384 -4.98 4.16 -8.05
C ASN A 384 -3.66 3.79 -8.74
N VAL A 385 -2.70 3.21 -8.00
CA VAL A 385 -1.45 2.70 -8.60
C VAL A 385 -1.75 1.64 -9.66
N ALA A 386 -2.60 0.65 -9.35
CA ALA A 386 -2.91 -0.43 -10.27
C ALA A 386 -3.62 0.07 -11.55
N THR A 387 -4.63 0.93 -11.40
CA THR A 387 -5.46 1.41 -12.53
C THR A 387 -4.78 2.46 -13.41
N SER A 388 -3.60 2.94 -13.02
CA SER A 388 -2.84 3.96 -13.75
C SER A 388 -1.56 3.46 -14.42
N ARG A 389 -1.40 2.13 -14.57
CA ARG A 389 -0.19 1.54 -15.20
C ARG A 389 -0.27 1.47 -16.71
N SER A 390 -1.46 1.29 -17.27
CA SER A 390 -1.67 1.03 -18.69
C SER A 390 -1.56 2.29 -19.55
N LEU A 391 -0.98 2.12 -20.72
CA LEU A 391 -1.02 3.09 -21.82
C LEU A 391 -2.40 3.09 -22.51
N SER A 392 -3.14 2.01 -22.44
CA SER A 392 -4.45 1.86 -23.09
C SER A 392 -5.53 1.46 -22.09
N THR A 393 -5.69 0.18 -21.83
CA THR A 393 -6.82 -0.37 -21.07
C THR A 393 -6.35 -1.07 -19.80
N THR A 394 -7.11 -0.88 -18.73
CA THR A 394 -7.00 -1.70 -17.53
C THR A 394 -8.25 -2.56 -17.37
N LEU A 395 -8.09 -3.89 -17.45
CA LEU A 395 -9.15 -4.84 -17.13
C LEU A 395 -9.11 -5.16 -15.62
N ILE A 396 -10.16 -4.83 -14.92
CA ILE A 396 -10.34 -5.09 -13.50
C ILE A 396 -11.20 -6.34 -13.35
N ILE A 397 -10.62 -7.43 -12.87
CA ILE A 397 -11.30 -8.69 -12.60
C ILE A 397 -11.48 -8.82 -11.10
N SER A 398 -12.71 -9.06 -10.64
CA SER A 398 -13.02 -9.29 -9.23
C SER A 398 -13.85 -10.56 -9.07
N ASP A 399 -13.47 -11.43 -8.13
CA ASP A 399 -14.23 -12.63 -7.83
C ASP A 399 -15.55 -12.33 -7.09
N MET A 400 -15.63 -11.19 -6.44
CA MET A 400 -16.81 -10.77 -5.68
C MET A 400 -17.34 -9.42 -6.15
N PRO A 401 -18.66 -9.20 -6.09
CA PRO A 401 -19.25 -7.91 -6.43
C PRO A 401 -18.74 -6.81 -5.47
N LEU A 402 -17.98 -5.85 -5.99
CA LEU A 402 -17.33 -4.82 -5.16
C LEU A 402 -18.33 -3.89 -4.44
N GLY A 403 -19.52 -3.67 -5.02
CA GLY A 403 -20.56 -2.83 -4.41
C GLY A 403 -21.18 -3.38 -3.11
N GLN A 404 -20.87 -4.60 -2.72
CA GLN A 404 -21.39 -5.23 -1.50
C GLN A 404 -20.51 -4.99 -0.25
N PHE A 405 -19.34 -4.38 -0.40
CA PHE A 405 -18.39 -4.17 0.70
C PHE A 405 -18.53 -2.78 1.30
N HIS A 406 -18.98 -2.68 2.52
CA HIS A 406 -19.06 -1.40 3.28
C HIS A 406 -17.70 -0.79 3.64
N THR A 407 -16.60 -1.50 3.39
CA THR A 407 -15.23 -1.08 3.76
C THR A 407 -14.42 -0.52 2.59
N ILE A 408 -15.00 -0.43 1.39
CA ILE A 408 -14.31 0.09 0.22
C ILE A 408 -14.37 1.62 0.24
N PRO A 409 -13.24 2.32 -0.03
CA PRO A 409 -13.23 3.76 -0.13
C PRO A 409 -14.24 4.30 -1.17
N PRO A 410 -14.97 5.39 -0.87
CA PRO A 410 -15.98 5.94 -1.77
C PRO A 410 -15.47 6.24 -3.18
N ARG A 411 -14.24 6.76 -3.31
CA ARG A 411 -13.62 7.07 -4.62
C ARG A 411 -13.39 5.81 -5.45
N VAL A 412 -13.04 4.68 -4.82
CA VAL A 412 -12.88 3.40 -5.53
C VAL A 412 -14.22 2.88 -6.02
N ILE A 413 -15.27 2.98 -5.20
CA ILE A 413 -16.65 2.63 -5.61
C ILE A 413 -17.08 3.48 -6.81
N GLN A 414 -16.83 4.79 -6.75
CA GLN A 414 -17.15 5.72 -7.83
C GLN A 414 -16.38 5.36 -9.11
N TYR A 415 -15.08 5.08 -9.01
CA TYR A 415 -14.26 4.67 -10.14
C TYR A 415 -14.83 3.41 -10.82
N VAL A 416 -15.06 2.35 -10.05
CA VAL A 416 -15.62 1.09 -10.56
C VAL A 416 -17.03 1.27 -11.11
N GLY A 417 -17.81 2.19 -10.53
CA GLY A 417 -19.15 2.55 -11.02
C GLY A 417 -19.15 3.18 -12.42
N LEU A 418 -18.07 3.89 -12.77
CA LEU A 418 -17.87 4.55 -14.07
C LEU A 418 -17.16 3.66 -15.10
N CYS A 419 -16.61 2.51 -14.71
CA CYS A 419 -16.00 1.57 -15.64
C CYS A 419 -17.05 0.98 -16.59
N GLU A 420 -16.64 0.73 -17.83
CA GLU A 420 -17.39 -0.16 -18.71
C GLU A 420 -17.48 -1.55 -18.07
N ARG A 421 -18.61 -2.25 -18.23
CA ARG A 421 -18.85 -3.53 -17.55
C ARG A 421 -18.89 -4.67 -18.55
N MET A 422 -18.27 -5.78 -18.16
CA MET A 422 -18.50 -7.06 -18.82
C MET A 422 -19.63 -7.80 -18.13
N ASN A 423 -20.55 -8.38 -18.91
CA ASN A 423 -21.56 -9.31 -18.40
C ASN A 423 -21.00 -10.73 -18.26
N GLU A 424 -21.81 -11.67 -17.76
CA GLU A 424 -21.43 -13.09 -17.62
C GLU A 424 -21.02 -13.75 -18.95
N ASP A 425 -21.49 -13.22 -20.10
CA ASP A 425 -21.08 -13.66 -21.45
C ASP A 425 -19.84 -12.91 -21.97
N PHE A 426 -19.11 -12.19 -21.11
CA PHE A 426 -17.95 -11.36 -21.46
C PHE A 426 -18.24 -10.27 -22.51
N LYS A 427 -19.49 -9.80 -22.61
CA LYS A 427 -19.85 -8.63 -23.42
C LYS A 427 -19.72 -7.36 -22.61
N VAL A 428 -19.08 -6.35 -23.17
CA VAL A 428 -18.97 -5.03 -22.54
C VAL A 428 -20.29 -4.28 -22.64
N ILE A 429 -20.79 -3.80 -21.52
CA ILE A 429 -21.97 -2.95 -21.42
C ILE A 429 -21.50 -1.57 -20.94
N ALA A 430 -21.75 -0.54 -21.75
CA ALA A 430 -21.49 0.83 -21.36
C ALA A 430 -22.34 1.20 -20.12
N PRO A 431 -21.81 1.99 -19.18
CA PRO A 431 -22.60 2.50 -18.07
C PRO A 431 -23.80 3.29 -18.60
N ALA A 432 -24.99 3.07 -18.04
CA ALA A 432 -26.17 3.83 -18.39
C ALA A 432 -25.90 5.31 -18.11
N ILE A 433 -25.81 6.12 -19.16
CA ILE A 433 -25.67 7.58 -19.04
C ILE A 433 -27.03 8.07 -18.53
N THR A 434 -27.13 8.35 -17.24
CA THR A 434 -28.19 9.19 -16.72
C THR A 434 -27.86 10.61 -17.12
N ASN A 435 -28.46 11.07 -18.23
CA ASN A 435 -28.47 12.49 -18.59
C ASN A 435 -29.25 13.26 -17.53
N GLU A 436 -28.57 13.81 -16.55
CA GLU A 436 -29.02 14.94 -15.75
C GLU A 436 -27.91 16.00 -15.77
N GLU A 437 -27.77 16.65 -16.93
CA GLU A 437 -27.21 17.99 -16.99
C GLU A 437 -28.37 18.98 -17.10
N SER A 438 -28.71 19.60 -16.01
CA SER A 438 -29.29 20.92 -15.96
C SER A 438 -28.52 21.72 -14.93
N GLU A 439 -27.70 22.65 -15.41
CA GLU A 439 -27.09 23.70 -14.58
C GLU A 439 -28.19 24.46 -13.82
N PRO A 440 -28.08 24.69 -12.53
CA PRO A 440 -28.87 25.70 -11.85
C PRO A 440 -28.05 27.01 -11.75
N GLU A 441 -28.66 28.08 -12.23
CA GLU A 441 -28.28 29.46 -11.93
C GLU A 441 -28.23 29.74 -10.41
N PRO A 442 -27.40 30.67 -9.94
CA PRO A 442 -27.22 30.90 -8.51
C PRO A 442 -28.40 31.66 -7.92
N SER A 443 -29.14 31.07 -7.00
CA SER A 443 -30.07 31.75 -6.12
C SER A 443 -29.73 31.52 -4.65
N GLU A 444 -29.88 32.62 -3.90
CA GLU A 444 -29.49 32.87 -2.53
C GLU A 444 -29.89 31.84 -1.45
N SER A 445 -28.99 31.66 -0.54
CA SER A 445 -29.07 31.27 0.88
C SER A 445 -30.39 30.72 1.45
N SER A 446 -30.36 29.43 1.84
CA SER A 446 -31.06 28.90 3.02
C SER A 446 -30.48 27.53 3.43
N PRO A 447 -30.49 27.15 4.69
CA PRO A 447 -29.71 26.02 5.20
C PRO A 447 -30.28 24.68 4.73
N VAL A 448 -29.41 23.88 4.10
CA VAL A 448 -29.78 22.56 3.57
C VAL A 448 -29.75 21.55 4.69
N THR A 449 -30.92 21.06 5.06
CA THR A 449 -31.10 19.82 5.82
C THR A 449 -30.86 18.66 4.87
N LEU A 450 -29.88 17.83 5.14
CA LEU A 450 -29.62 16.60 4.40
C LEU A 450 -30.78 15.61 4.59
N SER A 451 -31.67 15.49 3.59
CA SER A 451 -32.62 14.39 3.48
C SER A 451 -32.02 13.33 2.55
N SER A 452 -31.86 12.11 3.09
CA SER A 452 -31.51 10.91 2.37
C SER A 452 -32.40 10.70 1.13
N GLY A 453 -31.77 10.62 -0.06
CA GLY A 453 -32.46 10.33 -1.31
C GLY A 453 -33.14 8.98 -1.28
N ASN A 454 -34.45 8.98 -1.46
CA ASN A 454 -35.30 7.79 -1.57
C ASN A 454 -35.00 7.03 -2.87
N ILE A 455 -34.39 5.87 -2.76
CA ILE A 455 -34.51 4.83 -3.78
C ILE A 455 -35.91 4.22 -3.58
N ASN A 456 -36.84 4.55 -4.47
CA ASN A 456 -38.16 3.93 -4.52
C ASN A 456 -38.04 2.50 -5.08
N LEU A 457 -37.65 1.56 -4.22
CA LEU A 457 -37.94 0.15 -4.43
C LEU A 457 -39.40 -0.08 -4.02
N LYS A 458 -40.30 -0.24 -4.99
CA LYS A 458 -41.64 -0.78 -4.73
C LYS A 458 -41.49 -2.22 -4.24
N ILE A 459 -41.32 -2.41 -2.94
CA ILE A 459 -41.47 -3.71 -2.30
C ILE A 459 -42.97 -3.89 -2.06
N THR A 460 -43.64 -4.58 -2.96
CA THR A 460 -45.01 -5.05 -2.77
C THR A 460 -44.95 -6.34 -1.96
N GLY A 461 -44.98 -6.21 -0.63
CA GLY A 461 -45.06 -7.33 0.31
C GLY A 461 -44.57 -6.88 1.68
N LYS A 462 -45.37 -7.11 2.71
CA LYS A 462 -44.91 -6.99 4.11
C LYS A 462 -43.83 -8.02 4.33
N ILE A 463 -42.59 -7.57 4.53
CA ILE A 463 -41.50 -8.44 5.00
C ILE A 463 -41.81 -8.77 6.45
N ASP A 464 -42.19 -10.01 6.70
CA ASP A 464 -42.35 -10.54 8.03
C ASP A 464 -40.95 -10.79 8.62
N LEU A 465 -40.44 -9.81 9.36
CA LEU A 465 -39.14 -9.87 10.02
C LEU A 465 -39.01 -11.01 11.04
N SER A 466 -40.14 -11.61 11.47
CA SER A 466 -40.12 -12.77 12.37
C SER A 466 -39.58 -14.04 11.70
N LYS A 467 -39.58 -14.10 10.35
CA LYS A 467 -38.99 -15.18 9.57
C LYS A 467 -37.46 -15.09 9.41
N PHE A 468 -36.88 -13.94 9.77
CA PHE A 468 -35.40 -13.72 9.76
C PHE A 468 -34.82 -13.79 11.17
N ASP A 469 -35.61 -14.02 12.21
CA ASP A 469 -35.09 -14.53 13.45
C ASP A 469 -34.49 -15.90 13.15
N ARG A 470 -33.14 -15.91 12.96
CA ARG A 470 -32.40 -17.16 13.10
C ARG A 470 -32.88 -17.75 14.43
N PRO A 471 -33.30 -19.02 14.48
CA PRO A 471 -33.66 -19.63 15.76
C PRO A 471 -32.46 -19.36 16.64
N LYS A 472 -32.61 -18.54 17.67
CA LYS A 472 -31.75 -18.59 18.83
C LYS A 472 -31.77 -20.06 19.19
N LYS A 473 -30.74 -20.81 18.80
CA LYS A 473 -30.46 -22.05 19.49
C LYS A 473 -30.36 -21.61 20.94
N GLU A 474 -31.41 -21.83 21.70
CA GLU A 474 -31.29 -22.00 23.11
C GLU A 474 -30.36 -23.20 23.26
N ILE A 475 -29.08 -22.88 23.33
CA ILE A 475 -28.10 -23.81 23.81
C ILE A 475 -28.33 -23.80 25.31
N VAL A 476 -29.27 -24.64 25.75
CA VAL A 476 -29.23 -25.18 27.09
C VAL A 476 -28.01 -26.10 27.11
N ASN A 477 -26.85 -25.50 27.08
CA ASN A 477 -25.60 -26.19 27.22
C ASN A 477 -25.23 -26.12 28.70
N ASN A 478 -25.55 -27.17 29.42
CA ASN A 478 -25.01 -27.48 30.74
C ASN A 478 -23.49 -27.83 30.68
N LYS A 479 -22.81 -27.53 29.56
CA LYS A 479 -21.40 -27.76 29.38
C LYS A 479 -20.61 -26.61 30.00
N LYS A 480 -19.66 -26.95 30.87
CA LYS A 480 -18.71 -25.97 31.45
C LYS A 480 -17.78 -25.41 30.38
N ASN A 481 -17.39 -24.14 30.51
CA ASN A 481 -16.36 -23.54 29.69
C ASN A 481 -14.99 -24.12 30.08
N TYR A 482 -14.19 -24.47 29.09
CA TYR A 482 -12.79 -24.88 29.25
C TYR A 482 -11.89 -23.80 28.67
N TYR A 483 -11.07 -23.15 29.47
CA TYR A 483 -10.19 -22.07 28.99
C TYR A 483 -8.84 -22.63 28.56
N ILE A 484 -8.47 -22.41 27.30
CA ILE A 484 -7.13 -22.72 26.77
C ILE A 484 -6.39 -21.38 26.64
N ILE A 485 -5.25 -21.25 27.31
CA ILE A 485 -4.55 -19.97 27.43
C ILE A 485 -3.27 -20.02 26.61
N ASP A 486 -3.10 -19.03 25.74
CA ASP A 486 -1.94 -18.87 24.89
C ASP A 486 -0.78 -18.18 25.65
N THR A 487 0.45 -18.42 25.20
CA THR A 487 1.70 -17.92 25.81
C THR A 487 1.71 -16.40 25.93
N ASN A 488 1.25 -15.67 24.91
CA ASN A 488 1.25 -14.20 24.91
C ASN A 488 0.34 -13.59 26.00
N VAL A 489 -0.67 -14.32 26.42
CA VAL A 489 -1.57 -13.88 27.49
C VAL A 489 -0.85 -13.85 28.83
N PHE A 490 -0.03 -14.85 29.13
CA PHE A 490 0.77 -14.88 30.34
C PHE A 490 1.85 -13.80 30.38
N VAL A 491 2.46 -13.50 29.25
CA VAL A 491 3.46 -12.41 29.14
C VAL A 491 2.81 -11.04 29.43
N ASN A 492 1.58 -10.84 28.97
CA ASN A 492 0.86 -9.57 29.14
C ASN A 492 0.06 -9.47 30.45
N CYS A 493 -0.33 -10.60 31.03
CA CYS A 493 -1.10 -10.70 32.26
C CYS A 493 -0.68 -11.95 33.06
N PRO A 494 0.44 -11.89 33.81
CA PRO A 494 1.00 -13.06 34.50
C PRO A 494 0.05 -13.72 35.51
N ASP A 495 -0.89 -12.95 36.04
CA ASP A 495 -1.90 -13.37 37.02
C ASP A 495 -3.25 -13.74 36.39
N ILE A 496 -3.30 -14.04 35.08
CA ILE A 496 -4.55 -14.32 34.34
C ILE A 496 -5.35 -15.45 34.98
N ILE A 497 -4.70 -16.47 35.53
CA ILE A 497 -5.35 -17.60 36.18
C ILE A 497 -6.27 -17.13 37.31
N SER A 498 -5.80 -16.22 38.16
CA SER A 498 -6.58 -15.67 39.28
C SER A 498 -7.81 -14.87 38.84
N LYS A 499 -7.89 -14.50 37.57
CA LYS A 499 -9.01 -13.74 36.98
C LYS A 499 -10.06 -14.65 36.31
N ILE A 500 -9.78 -15.93 36.19
CA ILE A 500 -10.74 -16.94 35.71
C ILE A 500 -11.48 -17.51 36.93
N ASP A 501 -12.80 -17.62 36.84
CA ASP A 501 -13.58 -18.21 37.93
C ASP A 501 -13.17 -19.69 38.13
N LYS A 502 -12.95 -20.08 39.37
CA LYS A 502 -12.48 -21.42 39.78
C LYS A 502 -13.41 -22.56 39.35
N VAL A 503 -14.64 -22.25 39.00
CA VAL A 503 -15.61 -23.20 38.45
C VAL A 503 -15.19 -23.73 37.07
N TYR A 504 -14.38 -22.96 36.33
CA TYR A 504 -13.98 -23.30 34.97
C TYR A 504 -12.61 -23.96 34.92
N PRO A 505 -12.48 -25.16 34.32
CA PRO A 505 -11.18 -25.76 34.07
C PRO A 505 -10.31 -24.94 33.14
N ILE A 506 -9.03 -24.90 33.45
CA ILE A 506 -7.98 -24.28 32.63
C ILE A 506 -7.15 -25.37 32.02
N ILE A 507 -7.10 -25.43 30.68
CA ILE A 507 -6.27 -26.35 29.93
C ILE A 507 -4.99 -25.65 29.52
N LEU A 508 -3.88 -26.16 29.98
CA LEU A 508 -2.56 -25.59 29.68
C LEU A 508 -1.78 -26.55 28.79
N SER A 509 -1.47 -26.11 27.57
CA SER A 509 -0.59 -26.87 26.70
C SER A 509 0.84 -26.91 27.28
N ALA A 510 1.46 -28.09 27.30
CA ALA A 510 2.88 -28.22 27.64
C ALA A 510 3.78 -27.30 26.79
N LYS A 511 3.32 -26.96 25.59
CA LYS A 511 4.02 -26.01 24.71
C LYS A 511 4.10 -24.61 25.28
N VAL A 512 3.05 -24.14 25.97
CA VAL A 512 3.04 -22.83 26.63
C VAL A 512 4.11 -22.73 27.73
N THR A 513 4.26 -23.78 28.54
CA THR A 513 5.31 -23.80 29.57
C THR A 513 6.72 -23.78 28.98
N ASP A 514 6.94 -24.54 27.89
CA ASP A 514 8.20 -24.57 27.16
C ASP A 514 8.54 -23.19 26.52
N GLU A 515 7.52 -22.51 26.02
CA GLU A 515 7.71 -21.15 25.46
C GLU A 515 7.96 -20.09 26.55
N LEU A 516 7.21 -20.12 27.63
CA LEU A 516 7.45 -19.19 28.76
C LEU A 516 8.87 -19.35 29.31
N ASP A 517 9.39 -20.56 29.38
CA ASP A 517 10.76 -20.80 29.83
C ASP A 517 11.80 -20.23 28.86
N LYS A 518 11.60 -20.37 27.55
CA LYS A 518 12.46 -19.77 26.50
C LYS A 518 12.39 -18.25 26.46
N LEU A 519 11.22 -17.66 26.77
CA LEU A 519 11.00 -16.22 26.74
C LEU A 519 11.73 -15.48 27.88
N LYS A 520 12.06 -16.15 28.98
CA LYS A 520 12.94 -15.59 30.03
C LYS A 520 14.29 -15.10 29.51
N ILE A 521 14.76 -15.64 28.37
CA ILE A 521 16.07 -15.31 27.80
C ILE A 521 15.94 -14.25 26.69
N LYS A 522 14.79 -14.18 25.99
CA LYS A 522 14.63 -13.45 24.74
C LYS A 522 13.89 -12.10 24.86
N LEU A 523 13.11 -11.91 25.92
CA LEU A 523 12.32 -10.68 26.11
C LEU A 523 13.11 -9.57 26.79
N ASP A 524 12.55 -8.37 26.77
CA ASP A 524 12.98 -7.26 27.59
C ASP A 524 12.82 -7.57 29.08
N GLU A 525 13.38 -6.73 29.95
CA GLU A 525 13.41 -6.97 31.41
C GLU A 525 12.02 -7.15 32.02
N LYS A 526 11.03 -6.40 31.54
CA LYS A 526 9.64 -6.50 32.00
C LYS A 526 8.98 -7.80 31.51
N GLY A 527 9.22 -8.21 30.28
CA GLY A 527 8.70 -9.46 29.73
C GLY A 527 9.27 -10.69 30.42
N LYS A 528 10.58 -10.67 30.76
CA LYS A 528 11.25 -11.71 31.55
C LYS A 528 10.61 -11.87 32.93
N GLN A 529 10.46 -10.76 33.65
CA GLN A 529 9.83 -10.74 34.99
C GLN A 529 8.39 -11.28 34.92
N ASN A 530 7.63 -10.92 33.89
CA ASN A 530 6.27 -11.42 33.68
C ASN A 530 6.24 -12.92 33.39
N ALA A 531 7.12 -13.43 32.52
CA ALA A 531 7.20 -14.86 32.25
C ALA A 531 7.59 -15.68 33.49
N GLU A 532 8.56 -15.19 34.28
CA GLU A 532 8.95 -15.81 35.56
C GLU A 532 7.80 -15.79 36.56
N LYS A 533 7.08 -14.67 36.67
CA LYS A 533 5.92 -14.53 37.56
C LYS A 533 4.82 -15.50 37.16
N ALA A 534 4.53 -15.64 35.87
CA ALA A 534 3.54 -16.58 35.34
C ALA A 534 3.89 -18.02 35.70
N LEU A 535 5.13 -18.44 35.43
CA LEU A 535 5.60 -19.80 35.79
C LEU A 535 5.58 -20.07 37.29
N ARG A 536 5.88 -19.08 38.13
CA ARG A 536 5.76 -19.19 39.57
C ARG A 536 4.30 -19.41 39.99
N ILE A 537 3.37 -18.63 39.44
CA ILE A 537 1.93 -18.77 39.72
C ILE A 537 1.47 -20.17 39.29
N LEU A 538 1.82 -20.62 38.09
CA LEU A 538 1.47 -21.95 37.57
C LEU A 538 1.96 -23.09 38.47
N ASN A 539 3.16 -22.94 39.06
CA ASN A 539 3.70 -23.94 39.97
C ASN A 539 3.11 -23.92 41.38
N THR A 540 2.53 -22.79 41.83
CA THR A 540 2.07 -22.62 43.21
C THR A 540 0.55 -22.58 43.34
N ASP A 541 -0.18 -22.43 42.24
CA ASP A 541 -1.65 -22.36 42.28
C ASP A 541 -2.26 -23.77 42.44
N ASN A 542 -2.78 -24.03 43.62
CA ASN A 542 -3.53 -25.24 43.96
C ASN A 542 -5.05 -24.96 44.06
N THR A 543 -5.49 -23.77 43.66
CA THR A 543 -6.92 -23.35 43.85
C THR A 543 -7.75 -23.48 42.59
N HIS A 544 -7.11 -23.48 41.40
CA HIS A 544 -7.77 -23.65 40.12
C HIS A 544 -7.57 -25.08 39.59
N ASN A 545 -8.56 -25.59 38.85
CA ASN A 545 -8.45 -26.86 38.17
C ASN A 545 -7.64 -26.68 36.87
N ILE A 546 -6.31 -26.80 36.98
CA ILE A 546 -5.40 -26.71 35.83
C ILE A 546 -5.09 -28.12 35.32
N ILE A 547 -5.41 -28.37 34.06
CA ILE A 547 -5.16 -29.62 33.37
C ILE A 547 -4.03 -29.39 32.37
N TYR A 548 -2.93 -30.11 32.55
CA TYR A 548 -1.77 -30.03 31.65
C TYR A 548 -1.93 -31.04 30.51
N GLU A 549 -1.81 -30.55 29.26
CA GLU A 549 -2.05 -31.37 28.06
C GLU A 549 -0.88 -31.29 27.07
N PHE A 550 -0.57 -32.42 26.46
CA PHE A 550 0.35 -32.46 25.33
C PHE A 550 -0.39 -32.18 24.02
N ALA A 551 0.32 -31.54 23.09
CA ALA A 551 -0.19 -31.33 21.73
C ALA A 551 -0.42 -32.66 21.00
N ASP A 552 -1.55 -32.74 20.31
CA ASP A 552 -1.83 -33.82 19.35
C ASP A 552 -2.07 -33.24 17.96
N THR A 553 -1.00 -33.06 17.23
CA THR A 553 -1.04 -32.40 15.92
C THR A 553 -1.70 -33.26 14.83
N SER A 554 -2.07 -34.51 15.13
CA SER A 554 -2.86 -35.33 14.21
C SER A 554 -4.30 -34.85 14.08
N LEU A 555 -4.80 -34.09 15.07
CA LEU A 555 -6.12 -33.48 15.08
C LEU A 555 -6.23 -32.24 14.18
N LEU A 556 -5.10 -31.70 13.75
CA LEU A 556 -5.07 -30.54 12.86
C LEU A 556 -5.27 -30.98 11.40
N PRO A 557 -6.00 -30.18 10.58
CA PRO A 557 -6.03 -30.36 9.14
C PRO A 557 -4.63 -30.38 8.53
N ASP A 558 -4.47 -31.05 7.39
CA ASP A 558 -3.15 -31.22 6.75
C ASP A 558 -2.54 -29.88 6.28
N ASP A 559 -3.36 -28.87 6.02
CA ASP A 559 -2.93 -27.50 5.65
C ASP A 559 -2.29 -26.71 6.79
N PHE A 560 -2.34 -27.23 8.02
CA PHE A 560 -1.74 -26.57 9.17
C PHE A 560 -0.30 -27.04 9.40
N ASP A 561 0.63 -26.09 9.57
CA ASP A 561 1.99 -26.43 9.96
C ASP A 561 2.02 -27.10 11.35
N LYS A 562 2.21 -28.42 11.36
CA LYS A 562 2.20 -29.24 12.58
C LYS A 562 3.38 -28.94 13.53
N ARG A 563 4.37 -28.14 13.12
CA ARG A 563 5.53 -27.71 13.93
C ARG A 563 5.37 -26.33 14.55
N SER A 564 4.38 -25.57 14.11
CA SER A 564 4.10 -24.24 14.67
C SER A 564 3.65 -24.35 16.13
N PRO A 565 4.25 -23.58 17.06
CA PRO A 565 3.83 -23.51 18.46
C PRO A 565 2.34 -23.21 18.65
N ASP A 566 1.83 -22.20 17.93
CA ASP A 566 0.42 -21.82 17.97
C ASP A 566 -0.49 -22.98 17.57
N ASN A 567 -0.11 -23.71 16.53
CA ASN A 567 -0.90 -24.85 16.04
C ASN A 567 -0.83 -26.03 17.03
N MET A 568 0.28 -26.19 17.77
CA MET A 568 0.37 -27.15 18.88
C MET A 568 -0.59 -26.79 20.01
N ILE A 569 -0.70 -25.52 20.40
CA ILE A 569 -1.67 -25.04 21.40
C ILE A 569 -3.09 -25.25 20.88
N LEU A 570 -3.34 -24.97 19.61
CA LEU A 570 -4.62 -25.16 18.97
C LEU A 570 -5.06 -26.63 18.93
N SER A 571 -4.12 -27.55 18.71
CA SER A 571 -4.41 -28.99 18.73
C SER A 571 -4.89 -29.47 20.11
N VAL A 572 -4.43 -28.84 21.19
CA VAL A 572 -4.93 -29.10 22.54
C VAL A 572 -6.38 -28.66 22.68
N ALA A 573 -6.75 -27.50 22.10
CA ALA A 573 -8.14 -27.05 22.12
C ALA A 573 -9.07 -28.00 21.33
N LEU A 574 -8.58 -28.62 20.26
CA LEU A 574 -9.34 -29.61 19.47
C LEU A 574 -9.67 -30.89 20.25
N LYS A 575 -8.83 -31.33 21.20
CA LYS A 575 -9.15 -32.45 22.09
C LYS A 575 -10.43 -32.23 22.90
N TYR A 576 -10.73 -30.98 23.20
CA TYR A 576 -11.90 -30.57 24.01
C TYR A 576 -13.05 -30.05 23.15
N ARG A 577 -13.07 -30.36 21.84
CA ARG A 577 -14.06 -29.85 20.89
C ARG A 577 -15.51 -30.19 21.28
N ASP A 578 -15.72 -31.33 21.90
CA ASP A 578 -17.04 -31.77 22.34
C ASP A 578 -17.51 -31.12 23.65
N GLU A 579 -16.61 -30.43 24.33
CA GLU A 579 -16.88 -29.58 25.48
C GLU A 579 -17.22 -28.15 25.00
N ASN A 580 -16.95 -27.15 25.79
CA ASN A 580 -17.03 -25.74 25.32
C ASN A 580 -15.65 -25.06 25.44
N PRO A 581 -14.71 -25.35 24.52
CA PRO A 581 -13.37 -24.79 24.59
C PRO A 581 -13.38 -23.31 24.21
N ILE A 582 -12.72 -22.50 25.03
CA ILE A 582 -12.53 -21.07 24.82
C ILE A 582 -11.03 -20.78 24.73
N MET A 583 -10.55 -20.44 23.56
CA MET A 583 -9.17 -20.01 23.34
C MET A 583 -9.02 -18.56 23.79
N LEU A 584 -8.23 -18.35 24.85
CA LEU A 584 -7.85 -17.01 25.31
C LEU A 584 -6.51 -16.65 24.70
N THR A 585 -6.51 -15.74 23.72
CA THR A 585 -5.32 -15.29 23.01
C THR A 585 -5.48 -13.87 22.47
N SER A 586 -4.41 -13.11 22.45
CA SER A 586 -4.34 -11.79 21.79
C SER A 586 -3.71 -11.88 20.40
N ASP A 587 -3.23 -13.05 19.97
CA ASP A 587 -2.71 -13.27 18.65
C ASP A 587 -3.85 -13.38 17.62
N ASN A 588 -3.84 -12.49 16.62
CA ASN A 588 -4.89 -12.47 15.59
C ASN A 588 -4.85 -13.69 14.67
N GLY A 589 -3.66 -14.24 14.41
CA GLY A 589 -3.48 -15.45 13.61
C GLY A 589 -4.07 -16.66 14.31
N LEU A 590 -3.78 -16.82 15.60
CA LEU A 590 -4.32 -17.92 16.41
C LEU A 590 -5.83 -17.76 16.61
N GLN A 591 -6.36 -16.54 16.77
CA GLN A 591 -7.81 -16.30 16.82
C GLN A 591 -8.50 -16.71 15.52
N LEU A 592 -7.90 -16.39 14.37
CA LEU A 592 -8.46 -16.74 13.07
C LEU A 592 -8.45 -18.27 12.85
N LYS A 593 -7.32 -18.92 13.11
CA LYS A 593 -7.18 -20.38 13.03
C LYS A 593 -8.17 -21.10 13.92
N SER A 594 -8.33 -20.62 15.16
CA SER A 594 -9.33 -21.16 16.11
C SER A 594 -10.75 -21.06 15.57
N LYS A 595 -11.13 -19.93 14.99
CA LYS A 595 -12.46 -19.72 14.38
C LYS A 595 -12.71 -20.66 13.20
N ILE A 596 -11.69 -20.85 12.33
CA ILE A 596 -11.78 -21.80 11.21
C ILE A 596 -12.11 -23.21 11.71
N LEU A 597 -11.54 -23.60 12.83
CA LEU A 597 -11.74 -24.91 13.43
C LEU A 597 -12.98 -24.98 14.36
N GLY A 598 -13.78 -23.91 14.41
CA GLY A 598 -15.01 -23.86 15.20
C GLY A 598 -14.79 -23.68 16.70
N ILE A 599 -13.60 -23.22 17.13
CA ILE A 599 -13.25 -22.98 18.51
C ILE A 599 -13.55 -21.51 18.86
N THR A 600 -14.29 -21.29 19.95
CA THR A 600 -14.61 -19.95 20.46
C THR A 600 -13.33 -19.25 20.92
N THR A 601 -13.15 -17.99 20.52
CA THR A 601 -11.99 -17.18 20.92
C THR A 601 -12.38 -15.94 21.70
N ILE A 602 -11.53 -15.57 22.65
CA ILE A 602 -11.67 -14.34 23.43
C ILE A 602 -10.28 -13.66 23.49
N SER A 603 -10.21 -12.34 23.19
CA SER A 603 -8.97 -11.59 23.40
C SER A 603 -8.79 -11.23 24.87
N LEU A 604 -7.55 -11.11 25.33
CA LEU A 604 -7.25 -10.70 26.72
C LEU A 604 -7.95 -9.38 27.07
N LYS A 605 -7.94 -8.40 26.17
CA LYS A 605 -8.62 -7.10 26.38
C LYS A 605 -10.13 -7.25 26.58
N LYS A 606 -10.78 -8.13 25.83
CA LYS A 606 -12.23 -8.40 25.95
C LYS A 606 -12.53 -9.21 27.20
N PHE A 607 -11.64 -10.12 27.59
CA PHE A 607 -11.78 -10.91 28.81
C PHE A 607 -11.68 -10.04 30.07
N LEU A 608 -10.69 -9.13 30.13
CA LEU A 608 -10.48 -8.24 31.29
C LEU A 608 -11.54 -7.12 31.44
N ARG A 609 -12.41 -6.91 30.45
CA ARG A 609 -13.52 -5.94 30.50
C ARG A 609 -14.85 -6.55 30.96
N ARG A 610 -14.90 -7.87 31.17
CA ARG A 610 -16.04 -8.56 31.75
C ARG A 610 -15.98 -8.50 33.29
#